data_0ea65679e23b83ec34f2a4d0629405d0
#
_entry.id   0ea65679e23b83ec34f2a4d0629405d0
#
_cell.length_a   1.000
_cell.length_b   1.000
_cell.length_c   1.000
_cell.angle_alpha   90.00
_cell.angle_beta   90.00
_cell.angle_gamma   90.00
#
_symmetry.space_group_name_H-M   'P 1'
#
loop_
_entity.id
_entity.type
_entity.pdbx_description
1 polymer ?
#
loop_
_entity_poly.entity_id
_entity_poly.type
_entity_poly.pdbx_seq_one_letter_code
_entity_poly.pdbx_strand_id
1 'polypeptide(L)'
;KPFDKNLDLVSAWYKIASDFIQGTDIECGFVSTNSITQGETVASLWRFLDIRINYAHRTFVWDSEAKVKAHVHCVIIGFAAFDRKVKTIFSDGRDKQVENINAYLCDAPDVIVTSRNKPLCKVSPMIYGNKPADGGNLIIEDSDYDDFIKQEPQSKPYIRPLLGAVEYLHGKKRWCLWLDGVSPAEIKKCPLVYERVRRCKESRENSVAAGIRKFAATPMLFAQRTQPVGNPYIIIPRHSSQTRRYVPFGFVSPDVIVNDAVQIIPNATLYDFGVLISNVHMAWMRAVCGRIKSDYRYSKDVVYNNFPWPTPTAEQKGKIEQTAQAI
;
A
#
# COMPACT_ATOMS: atom_id res chain seq x y z
N LYS A 1 0.37 -9.26 -27.37
CA LYS A 1 1.32 -8.41 -26.59
C LYS A 1 1.95 -9.31 -25.56
N PRO A 2 3.26 -9.58 -25.63
CA PRO A 2 3.85 -10.58 -24.75
C PRO A 2 4.01 -10.10 -23.31
N PHE A 3 4.17 -8.79 -23.02
CA PHE A 3 4.44 -8.32 -21.67
C PHE A 3 3.75 -6.99 -21.35
N ASP A 4 3.46 -6.78 -20.06
CA ASP A 4 3.05 -5.50 -19.51
C ASP A 4 4.23 -4.50 -19.58
N LYS A 5 3.93 -3.24 -19.93
CA LYS A 5 4.93 -2.17 -20.06
C LYS A 5 5.68 -1.85 -18.75
N ASN A 6 5.18 -2.33 -17.62
CA ASN A 6 5.67 -2.04 -16.29
C ASN A 6 6.59 -3.14 -15.72
N LEU A 7 6.94 -4.16 -16.53
CA LEU A 7 7.83 -5.23 -16.09
C LEU A 7 9.30 -4.84 -16.26
N ASP A 8 10.09 -5.15 -15.24
CA ASP A 8 11.54 -4.99 -15.26
C ASP A 8 12.20 -5.97 -16.26
N LEU A 9 13.41 -5.63 -16.70
CA LEU A 9 14.21 -6.44 -17.64
C LEU A 9 14.40 -7.89 -17.15
N VAL A 10 14.48 -8.12 -15.84
CA VAL A 10 14.58 -9.47 -15.25
C VAL A 10 13.43 -10.39 -15.71
N SER A 11 12.24 -9.84 -15.90
CA SER A 11 11.09 -10.60 -16.40
C SER A 11 11.27 -11.15 -17.81
N ALA A 12 12.02 -10.43 -18.66
CA ALA A 12 12.35 -10.89 -20.00
C ALA A 12 13.24 -12.14 -19.96
N TRP A 13 14.18 -12.24 -19.03
CA TRP A 13 15.03 -13.41 -18.87
C TRP A 13 14.23 -14.66 -18.48
N TYR A 14 13.28 -14.53 -17.56
CA TYR A 14 12.37 -15.62 -17.22
C TYR A 14 11.55 -16.10 -18.43
N LYS A 15 11.06 -15.15 -19.24
CA LYS A 15 10.29 -15.51 -20.46
C LYS A 15 11.18 -16.21 -21.48
N ILE A 16 12.37 -15.68 -21.77
CA ILE A 16 13.30 -16.29 -22.71
C ILE A 16 13.68 -17.71 -22.25
N ALA A 17 14.00 -17.88 -20.96
CA ALA A 17 14.32 -19.19 -20.43
C ALA A 17 13.11 -20.14 -20.48
N SER A 18 11.91 -19.66 -20.10
CA SER A 18 10.67 -20.44 -20.20
C SER A 18 10.43 -20.96 -21.63
N ASP A 19 10.63 -20.13 -22.66
CA ASP A 19 10.43 -20.54 -24.04
C ASP A 19 11.52 -21.49 -24.53
N PHE A 20 12.78 -21.26 -24.08
CA PHE A 20 13.92 -22.05 -24.50
C PHE A 20 13.89 -23.50 -24.01
N ILE A 21 13.38 -23.73 -22.80
CA ILE A 21 13.40 -25.07 -22.16
C ILE A 21 12.19 -25.95 -22.54
N GLN A 22 11.24 -25.45 -23.32
CA GLN A 22 10.08 -26.24 -23.69
C GLN A 22 10.46 -27.51 -24.45
N GLY A 23 9.85 -28.64 -24.05
CA GLY A 23 10.12 -29.96 -24.66
C GLY A 23 11.51 -30.53 -24.36
N THR A 24 12.21 -29.99 -23.36
CA THR A 24 13.52 -30.48 -22.91
C THR A 24 13.51 -30.86 -21.43
N ASP A 25 14.56 -31.58 -21.01
CA ASP A 25 14.82 -31.90 -19.59
C ASP A 25 15.75 -30.86 -18.91
N ILE A 26 15.85 -29.65 -19.48
CA ILE A 26 16.70 -28.58 -18.95
C ILE A 26 16.05 -27.97 -17.70
N GLU A 27 16.84 -27.83 -16.66
CA GLU A 27 16.50 -27.07 -15.46
C GLU A 27 17.25 -25.74 -15.45
N CYS A 28 16.54 -24.69 -15.09
CA CYS A 28 17.10 -23.34 -14.94
C CYS A 28 17.10 -22.90 -13.48
N GLY A 29 18.13 -22.14 -13.08
CA GLY A 29 18.20 -21.51 -11.76
C GLY A 29 18.56 -20.02 -11.92
N PHE A 30 17.70 -19.13 -11.45
CA PHE A 30 17.93 -17.69 -11.53
C PHE A 30 17.98 -17.05 -10.15
N VAL A 31 18.95 -16.16 -9.97
CA VAL A 31 18.95 -15.16 -8.89
C VAL A 31 18.35 -13.88 -9.43
N SER A 32 17.39 -13.35 -8.74
CA SER A 32 16.71 -12.12 -9.17
C SER A 32 16.22 -11.30 -7.97
N THR A 33 15.85 -10.05 -8.21
CA THR A 33 15.18 -9.26 -7.19
C THR A 33 13.86 -9.90 -6.79
N ASN A 34 13.50 -9.80 -5.52
CA ASN A 34 12.30 -10.44 -4.97
C ASN A 34 10.99 -9.85 -5.51
N SER A 35 11.03 -8.74 -6.23
CA SER A 35 9.87 -8.08 -6.85
C SER A 35 9.06 -8.97 -7.79
N ILE A 36 9.71 -9.95 -8.45
CA ILE A 36 9.04 -10.87 -9.38
C ILE A 36 8.06 -11.83 -8.70
N THR A 37 8.16 -12.02 -7.39
CA THR A 37 7.32 -12.92 -6.60
C THR A 37 6.32 -12.18 -5.71
N GLN A 38 6.05 -10.89 -6.00
CA GLN A 38 5.29 -10.00 -5.12
C GLN A 38 4.32 -9.11 -5.88
N GLY A 39 3.19 -8.80 -5.24
CA GLY A 39 2.26 -7.79 -5.70
C GLY A 39 1.75 -8.01 -7.12
N GLU A 40 1.63 -6.92 -7.87
CA GLU A 40 1.10 -6.93 -9.25
C GLU A 40 2.03 -7.62 -10.25
N THR A 41 3.35 -7.67 -9.97
CA THR A 41 4.34 -8.29 -10.85
C THR A 41 4.05 -9.77 -11.06
N VAL A 42 3.56 -10.46 -10.03
CA VAL A 42 3.20 -11.89 -10.13
C VAL A 42 2.17 -12.10 -11.24
N ALA A 43 1.10 -11.33 -11.24
CA ALA A 43 0.05 -11.45 -12.26
C ALA A 43 0.51 -11.01 -13.66
N SER A 44 1.44 -10.06 -13.72
CA SER A 44 1.95 -9.52 -14.98
C SER A 44 3.01 -10.42 -15.65
N LEU A 45 3.69 -11.27 -14.86
CA LEU A 45 4.76 -12.15 -15.34
C LEU A 45 4.32 -13.62 -15.41
N TRP A 46 3.99 -14.22 -14.27
CA TRP A 46 3.93 -15.68 -14.11
C TRP A 46 2.84 -16.36 -14.95
N ARG A 47 1.74 -15.68 -15.26
CA ARG A 47 0.69 -16.22 -16.16
C ARG A 47 1.15 -16.45 -17.59
N PHE A 48 2.31 -15.93 -17.98
CA PHE A 48 2.88 -16.08 -19.32
C PHE A 48 4.05 -17.06 -19.37
N LEU A 49 4.39 -17.67 -18.24
CA LEU A 49 5.47 -18.64 -18.14
C LEU A 49 4.89 -20.05 -18.04
N ASP A 50 5.28 -20.90 -18.98
CA ASP A 50 4.91 -22.32 -18.95
C ASP A 50 6.04 -23.12 -18.29
N ILE A 51 6.16 -22.98 -16.98
CA ILE A 51 7.20 -23.59 -16.16
C ILE A 51 6.65 -24.05 -14.82
N ARG A 52 7.39 -24.96 -14.18
CA ARG A 52 7.14 -25.44 -12.82
C ARG A 52 8.31 -25.01 -11.92
N ILE A 53 8.01 -24.45 -10.77
CA ILE A 53 9.03 -24.10 -9.77
C ILE A 53 9.35 -25.37 -8.99
N ASN A 54 10.58 -25.85 -9.10
CA ASN A 54 11.02 -27.08 -8.48
C ASN A 54 11.83 -26.86 -7.20
N TYR A 55 12.50 -25.71 -7.05
CA TYR A 55 13.02 -25.24 -5.78
C TYR A 55 13.00 -23.71 -5.70
N ALA A 56 12.96 -23.17 -4.49
CA ALA A 56 13.01 -21.73 -4.29
C ALA A 56 13.77 -21.39 -3.00
N HIS A 57 14.63 -20.37 -3.07
CA HIS A 57 15.11 -19.66 -1.89
C HIS A 57 14.30 -18.38 -1.72
N ARG A 58 13.56 -18.29 -0.61
CA ARG A 58 12.77 -17.10 -0.29
C ARG A 58 13.67 -15.89 -0.10
N THR A 59 13.07 -14.72 -0.03
CA THR A 59 13.77 -13.45 0.05
C THR A 59 14.90 -13.47 1.08
N PHE A 60 16.10 -13.12 0.62
CA PHE A 60 17.30 -12.90 1.44
C PHE A 60 17.99 -11.60 1.01
N VAL A 61 18.82 -11.07 1.89
CA VAL A 61 19.64 -9.90 1.56
C VAL A 61 20.89 -10.37 0.84
N TRP A 62 21.09 -9.87 -0.38
CA TRP A 62 22.35 -10.09 -1.09
C TRP A 62 23.45 -9.30 -0.40
N ASP A 63 24.42 -9.99 0.18
CA ASP A 63 25.62 -9.39 0.75
C ASP A 63 26.76 -9.50 -0.27
N SER A 64 27.34 -8.36 -0.64
CA SER A 64 28.49 -8.31 -1.53
C SER A 64 29.74 -7.88 -0.76
N GLU A 65 30.90 -8.34 -1.18
CA GLU A 65 32.19 -7.93 -0.64
C GLU A 65 32.60 -6.50 -1.06
N ALA A 66 31.78 -5.81 -1.85
CA ALA A 66 32.04 -4.46 -2.31
C ALA A 66 32.10 -3.45 -1.15
N LYS A 67 32.99 -2.44 -1.28
CA LYS A 67 33.13 -1.37 -0.26
C LYS A 67 31.85 -0.57 -0.03
N VAL A 68 31.00 -0.43 -1.06
CA VAL A 68 29.66 0.16 -0.95
C VAL A 68 28.66 -0.97 -1.12
N LYS A 69 28.08 -1.45 -0.01
CA LYS A 69 27.12 -2.54 -0.02
C LYS A 69 25.74 -2.07 -0.50
N ALA A 70 25.31 -2.58 -1.64
CA ALA A 70 23.92 -2.46 -2.06
C ALA A 70 23.09 -3.54 -1.36
N HIS A 71 22.26 -3.17 -0.42
CA HIS A 71 21.32 -4.10 0.23
C HIS A 71 20.16 -4.43 -0.73
N VAL A 72 20.38 -5.42 -1.59
CA VAL A 72 19.37 -5.89 -2.55
C VAL A 72 18.67 -7.13 -1.96
N HIS A 73 17.35 -7.13 -1.99
CA HIS A 73 16.56 -8.28 -1.59
C HIS A 73 16.33 -9.20 -2.79
N CYS A 74 16.88 -10.39 -2.72
CA CYS A 74 16.89 -11.38 -3.81
C CYS A 74 16.07 -12.61 -3.46
N VAL A 75 15.70 -13.35 -4.49
CA VAL A 75 15.18 -14.72 -4.44
C VAL A 75 16.02 -15.58 -5.38
N ILE A 76 16.06 -16.90 -5.13
CA ILE A 76 16.59 -17.87 -6.09
C ILE A 76 15.41 -18.77 -6.48
N ILE A 77 15.23 -18.97 -7.78
CA ILE A 77 14.14 -19.80 -8.29
C ILE A 77 14.71 -20.80 -9.29
N GLY A 78 14.56 -22.09 -8.97
CA GLY A 78 14.86 -23.19 -9.87
C GLY A 78 13.58 -23.71 -10.50
N PHE A 79 13.56 -23.78 -11.81
CA PHE A 79 12.38 -24.11 -12.58
C PHE A 79 12.70 -24.97 -13.82
N ALA A 80 11.69 -25.67 -14.32
CA ALA A 80 11.76 -26.47 -15.53
C ALA A 80 10.41 -26.47 -16.27
N ALA A 81 10.38 -27.03 -17.49
CA ALA A 81 9.13 -27.31 -18.18
C ALA A 81 8.36 -28.51 -17.58
N PHE A 82 9.03 -29.34 -16.79
CA PHE A 82 8.47 -30.51 -16.12
C PHE A 82 8.35 -30.31 -14.60
N ASP A 83 7.50 -31.09 -13.97
CA ASP A 83 7.23 -31.03 -12.53
C ASP A 83 7.98 -32.10 -11.75
N ARG A 84 8.63 -31.74 -10.64
CA ARG A 84 9.21 -32.66 -9.69
C ARG A 84 8.20 -33.03 -8.61
N LYS A 85 8.16 -34.32 -8.22
CA LYS A 85 7.29 -34.81 -7.13
C LYS A 85 7.61 -34.20 -5.78
N VAL A 86 8.90 -33.95 -5.52
CA VAL A 86 9.39 -33.35 -4.29
C VAL A 86 10.12 -32.06 -4.65
N LYS A 87 9.67 -30.97 -4.07
CA LYS A 87 10.22 -29.64 -4.26
C LYS A 87 10.77 -29.14 -2.94
N THR A 88 11.66 -28.14 -2.98
CA THR A 88 12.29 -27.63 -1.76
C THR A 88 12.18 -26.10 -1.69
N ILE A 89 11.70 -25.62 -0.56
CA ILE A 89 11.72 -24.18 -0.21
C ILE A 89 12.77 -23.95 0.86
N PHE A 90 13.70 -23.03 0.60
CA PHE A 90 14.70 -22.54 1.54
C PHE A 90 14.24 -21.19 2.10
N SER A 91 14.26 -21.06 3.44
CA SER A 91 13.93 -19.81 4.14
C SER A 91 14.60 -19.77 5.50
N ASP A 92 15.24 -18.67 5.84
CA ASP A 92 15.85 -18.44 7.16
C ASP A 92 16.82 -19.54 7.63
N GLY A 93 17.64 -20.04 6.69
CA GLY A 93 18.62 -21.10 6.95
C GLY A 93 18.02 -22.49 7.14
N ARG A 94 16.73 -22.68 6.82
CA ARG A 94 16.02 -23.95 6.87
C ARG A 94 15.51 -24.33 5.49
N ASP A 95 15.44 -25.62 5.23
CA ASP A 95 14.79 -26.19 4.06
C ASP A 95 13.50 -26.92 4.46
N LYS A 96 12.52 -26.87 3.57
CA LYS A 96 11.26 -27.58 3.71
C LYS A 96 10.93 -28.27 2.39
N GLN A 97 10.72 -29.59 2.44
CA GLN A 97 10.16 -30.31 1.32
C GLN A 97 8.65 -30.02 1.20
N VAL A 98 8.19 -29.79 -0.01
CA VAL A 98 6.81 -29.42 -0.32
C VAL A 98 6.36 -30.11 -1.61
N GLU A 99 5.04 -30.19 -1.79
CA GLU A 99 4.44 -30.75 -3.01
C GLU A 99 4.32 -29.73 -4.13
N ASN A 100 4.07 -28.46 -3.76
CA ASN A 100 3.97 -27.38 -4.74
C ASN A 100 4.69 -26.10 -4.28
N ILE A 101 5.20 -25.34 -5.25
CA ILE A 101 5.74 -24.01 -5.04
C ILE A 101 5.07 -23.08 -6.05
N ASN A 102 4.21 -22.21 -5.57
CA ASN A 102 3.53 -21.22 -6.42
C ASN A 102 4.39 -19.97 -6.69
N ALA A 103 3.90 -19.08 -7.53
CA ALA A 103 4.59 -17.85 -7.92
C ALA A 103 4.91 -16.87 -6.76
N TYR A 104 4.30 -17.05 -5.59
CA TYR A 104 4.62 -16.29 -4.36
C TYR A 104 5.66 -17.01 -3.49
N LEU A 105 6.25 -18.08 -3.98
CA LEU A 105 7.16 -18.99 -3.27
C LEU A 105 6.54 -19.57 -2.00
N CYS A 106 5.27 -19.89 -2.06
CA CYS A 106 4.51 -20.53 -1.00
C CYS A 106 4.19 -21.99 -1.36
N ASP A 107 4.18 -22.85 -0.33
CA ASP A 107 3.63 -24.21 -0.39
C ASP A 107 2.09 -24.10 -0.43
N ALA A 108 1.55 -23.90 -1.61
CA ALA A 108 0.12 -23.67 -1.84
C ALA A 108 -0.21 -23.88 -3.33
N PRO A 109 -1.50 -24.05 -3.69
CA PRO A 109 -1.93 -24.11 -5.08
C PRO A 109 -1.47 -22.90 -5.93
N ASP A 110 -1.39 -23.09 -7.24
CA ASP A 110 -1.00 -22.07 -8.20
C ASP A 110 -2.15 -21.06 -8.41
N VAL A 111 -2.28 -20.12 -7.49
CA VAL A 111 -3.24 -19.03 -7.56
C VAL A 111 -2.50 -17.73 -7.86
N ILE A 112 -2.95 -17.02 -8.87
CA ILE A 112 -2.42 -15.69 -9.25
C ILE A 112 -3.46 -14.63 -8.91
N VAL A 113 -3.09 -13.72 -8.01
CA VAL A 113 -3.94 -12.61 -7.58
C VAL A 113 -3.73 -11.42 -8.52
N THR A 114 -4.79 -11.04 -9.22
CA THR A 114 -4.79 -9.87 -10.12
C THR A 114 -5.27 -8.61 -9.40
N SER A 115 -4.80 -7.45 -9.83
CA SER A 115 -5.30 -6.16 -9.35
C SER A 115 -6.80 -5.99 -9.64
N ARG A 116 -7.58 -5.54 -8.66
CA ARG A 116 -9.03 -5.35 -8.75
C ARG A 116 -9.42 -3.97 -8.24
N ASN A 117 -10.27 -3.27 -8.98
CA ASN A 117 -10.77 -1.95 -8.58
C ASN A 117 -11.87 -2.01 -7.51
N LYS A 118 -12.51 -3.17 -7.32
CA LYS A 118 -13.59 -3.40 -6.36
C LYS A 118 -13.34 -4.66 -5.56
N PRO A 119 -13.78 -4.71 -4.29
CA PRO A 119 -13.71 -5.91 -3.47
C PRO A 119 -14.38 -7.13 -4.11
N LEU A 120 -13.80 -8.30 -3.89
CA LEU A 120 -14.39 -9.60 -4.28
C LEU A 120 -15.68 -9.86 -3.51
N CYS A 121 -15.71 -9.50 -2.24
CA CYS A 121 -16.84 -9.67 -1.34
C CYS A 121 -17.61 -8.36 -1.16
N LYS A 122 -18.84 -8.45 -0.65
CA LYS A 122 -19.68 -7.28 -0.35
C LYS A 122 -19.24 -6.66 0.98
N VAL A 123 -18.24 -5.79 0.92
CA VAL A 123 -17.65 -5.08 2.06
C VAL A 123 -17.46 -3.60 1.72
N SER A 124 -17.25 -2.78 2.75
CA SER A 124 -16.98 -1.35 2.57
C SER A 124 -15.77 -1.11 1.66
N PRO A 125 -15.84 -0.17 0.70
CA PRO A 125 -14.73 0.10 -0.19
C PRO A 125 -13.54 0.72 0.58
N MET A 126 -12.34 0.25 0.29
CA MET A 126 -11.11 0.93 0.71
C MET A 126 -10.72 1.97 -0.33
N ILE A 127 -10.43 3.19 0.09
CA ILE A 127 -10.05 4.30 -0.78
C ILE A 127 -8.75 4.94 -0.29
N TYR A 128 -8.11 5.76 -1.14
CA TYR A 128 -6.95 6.54 -0.71
C TYR A 128 -7.41 7.76 0.10
N GLY A 129 -6.57 8.21 1.03
CA GLY A 129 -6.76 9.47 1.72
C GLY A 129 -6.69 10.68 0.77
N ASN A 130 -6.85 11.87 1.34
CA ASN A 130 -6.93 13.12 0.58
C ASN A 130 -5.56 13.47 -0.03
N LYS A 131 -5.56 14.02 -1.24
CA LYS A 131 -4.33 14.47 -1.91
C LYS A 131 -4.28 15.99 -1.98
N PRO A 132 -3.36 16.65 -1.28
CA PRO A 132 -3.27 18.12 -1.30
C PRO A 132 -2.81 18.65 -2.65
N ALA A 133 -1.71 18.14 -3.22
CA ALA A 133 -1.08 18.63 -4.46
C ALA A 133 -0.98 20.18 -4.47
N ASP A 134 -0.42 20.74 -3.42
CA ASP A 134 -0.48 22.16 -3.04
C ASP A 134 0.91 22.82 -2.99
N GLY A 135 1.98 22.09 -3.27
CA GLY A 135 3.36 22.55 -3.10
C GLY A 135 3.74 22.83 -1.63
N GLY A 136 3.04 22.21 -0.67
CA GLY A 136 3.23 22.41 0.77
C GLY A 136 2.52 23.63 1.35
N ASN A 137 1.75 24.36 0.54
CA ASN A 137 1.16 25.62 0.97
C ASN A 137 -0.09 25.47 1.86
N LEU A 138 -0.83 24.37 1.74
CA LEU A 138 -1.99 24.08 2.60
C LEU A 138 -1.60 23.23 3.84
N ILE A 139 -0.34 22.86 3.97
CA ILE A 139 0.19 22.07 5.08
C ILE A 139 0.89 23.02 6.07
N ILE A 140 0.68 22.80 7.37
CA ILE A 140 1.35 23.50 8.46
C ILE A 140 2.12 22.46 9.27
N GLU A 141 3.42 22.62 9.33
CA GLU A 141 4.27 21.74 10.15
C GLU A 141 4.07 22.07 11.63
N ASP A 142 4.35 21.09 12.52
CA ASP A 142 4.14 21.27 13.96
C ASP A 142 4.96 22.42 14.53
N SER A 143 6.16 22.64 14.00
CA SER A 143 7.03 23.78 14.37
C SER A 143 6.42 25.15 14.10
N ASP A 144 5.54 25.25 13.12
CA ASP A 144 5.01 26.52 12.64
C ASP A 144 3.59 26.79 13.18
N TYR A 145 2.95 25.78 13.78
CA TYR A 145 1.54 25.84 14.17
C TYR A 145 1.25 26.92 15.20
N ASP A 146 2.01 26.97 16.28
CA ASP A 146 1.77 27.92 17.38
C ASP A 146 1.98 29.37 16.93
N ASP A 147 3.02 29.62 16.14
CA ASP A 147 3.29 30.95 15.60
C ASP A 147 2.24 31.36 14.56
N PHE A 148 1.76 30.43 13.75
CA PHE A 148 0.69 30.68 12.78
C PHE A 148 -0.61 31.11 13.49
N ILE A 149 -1.03 30.35 14.51
CA ILE A 149 -2.22 30.67 15.32
C ILE A 149 -2.07 32.00 16.09
N LYS A 150 -0.87 32.27 16.62
CA LYS A 150 -0.59 33.53 17.32
C LYS A 150 -0.70 34.75 16.41
N GLN A 151 -0.23 34.63 15.15
CA GLN A 151 -0.31 35.70 14.17
C GLN A 151 -1.71 35.87 13.59
N GLU A 152 -2.47 34.79 13.43
CA GLU A 152 -3.80 34.82 12.82
C GLU A 152 -4.79 33.90 13.59
N PRO A 153 -5.22 34.31 14.81
CA PRO A 153 -6.08 33.50 15.68
C PRO A 153 -7.42 33.09 15.03
N GLN A 154 -7.96 33.96 14.18
CA GLN A 154 -9.22 33.75 13.45
C GLN A 154 -9.14 32.65 12.41
N SER A 155 -7.94 32.15 12.07
CA SER A 155 -7.73 31.02 11.15
C SER A 155 -7.96 29.66 11.82
N LYS A 156 -7.96 29.59 13.15
CA LYS A 156 -8.07 28.34 13.93
C LYS A 156 -9.20 27.42 13.52
N PRO A 157 -10.42 27.91 13.19
CA PRO A 157 -11.52 27.04 12.73
C PRO A 157 -11.24 26.31 11.42
N TYR A 158 -10.28 26.77 10.63
CA TYR A 158 -9.92 26.22 9.33
C TYR A 158 -8.76 25.23 9.39
N ILE A 159 -8.14 25.07 10.55
CA ILE A 159 -6.99 24.20 10.74
C ILE A 159 -7.45 22.88 11.35
N ARG A 160 -7.04 21.78 10.71
CA ARG A 160 -7.33 20.40 11.15
C ARG A 160 -6.04 19.62 11.33
N PRO A 161 -6.01 18.66 12.27
CA PRO A 161 -4.91 17.69 12.32
C PRO A 161 -4.82 16.93 10.99
N LEU A 162 -3.58 16.72 10.52
CA LEU A 162 -3.30 15.96 9.31
C LEU A 162 -2.46 14.73 9.63
N LEU A 163 -2.95 13.55 9.28
CA LEU A 163 -2.20 12.31 9.40
C LEU A 163 -1.82 11.75 8.03
N GLY A 164 -0.55 11.47 7.87
CA GLY A 164 -0.02 10.54 6.88
C GLY A 164 0.48 9.28 7.56
N ALA A 165 1.20 8.42 6.83
CA ALA A 165 1.77 7.21 7.41
C ALA A 165 2.78 7.49 8.53
N VAL A 166 3.60 8.52 8.37
CA VAL A 166 4.64 8.89 9.35
C VAL A 166 4.01 9.42 10.64
N GLU A 167 3.05 10.32 10.51
CA GLU A 167 2.35 10.92 11.66
C GLU A 167 1.62 9.83 12.44
N TYR A 168 0.89 8.95 11.76
CA TYR A 168 0.16 7.87 12.38
C TYR A 168 1.07 6.83 13.06
N LEU A 169 2.15 6.41 12.40
CA LEU A 169 3.04 5.36 12.92
C LEU A 169 3.97 5.82 14.04
N HIS A 170 4.29 7.11 14.10
CA HIS A 170 5.29 7.67 15.01
C HIS A 170 4.74 8.74 15.95
N GLY A 171 3.42 8.98 15.95
CA GLY A 171 2.78 9.97 16.81
C GLY A 171 3.20 11.40 16.53
N LYS A 172 3.71 11.70 15.34
CA LYS A 172 4.08 13.06 14.95
C LYS A 172 2.84 13.90 14.69
N LYS A 173 2.94 15.19 15.02
CA LYS A 173 1.87 16.15 14.74
C LYS A 173 2.13 16.85 13.41
N ARG A 174 1.05 17.14 12.73
CA ARG A 174 1.02 17.92 11.51
C ARG A 174 -0.38 18.47 11.30
N TRP A 175 -0.50 19.56 10.61
CA TRP A 175 -1.75 20.27 10.45
C TRP A 175 -1.99 20.61 8.99
N CYS A 176 -3.23 20.93 8.64
CA CYS A 176 -3.55 21.45 7.31
C CYS A 176 -4.67 22.51 7.39
N LEU A 177 -4.69 23.39 6.41
CA LEU A 177 -5.81 24.24 6.10
C LEU A 177 -6.86 23.40 5.38
N TRP A 178 -7.99 23.15 6.05
CA TRP A 178 -9.12 22.45 5.48
C TRP A 178 -10.23 23.46 5.18
N LEU A 179 -10.26 23.95 3.93
CA LEU A 179 -11.09 25.06 3.48
C LEU A 179 -12.30 24.59 2.65
N ASP A 180 -12.68 23.31 2.75
CA ASP A 180 -13.86 22.79 2.07
C ASP A 180 -15.12 23.42 2.67
N GLY A 181 -15.95 24.05 1.83
CA GLY A 181 -17.14 24.78 2.26
C GLY A 181 -16.90 26.21 2.77
N VAL A 182 -15.63 26.68 2.85
CA VAL A 182 -15.30 28.05 3.28
C VAL A 182 -15.42 29.01 2.09
N SER A 183 -16.09 30.13 2.31
CA SER A 183 -16.28 31.13 1.25
C SER A 183 -14.98 31.91 0.97
N PRO A 184 -14.77 32.39 -0.27
CA PRO A 184 -13.64 33.25 -0.58
C PRO A 184 -13.60 34.55 0.25
N ALA A 185 -14.76 35.06 0.67
CA ALA A 185 -14.87 36.26 1.52
C ALA A 185 -14.33 35.98 2.94
N GLU A 186 -14.57 34.81 3.48
CA GLU A 186 -14.01 34.37 4.79
C GLU A 186 -12.50 34.18 4.70
N ILE A 187 -12.00 33.54 3.64
CA ILE A 187 -10.56 33.36 3.42
C ILE A 187 -9.84 34.73 3.36
N LYS A 188 -10.42 35.73 2.70
CA LYS A 188 -9.85 37.07 2.61
C LYS A 188 -9.73 37.78 3.97
N LYS A 189 -10.51 37.38 4.97
CA LYS A 189 -10.40 37.93 6.34
C LYS A 189 -9.18 37.37 7.08
N CYS A 190 -8.55 36.35 6.53
CA CYS A 190 -7.36 35.67 7.07
C CYS A 190 -6.19 35.89 6.08
N PRO A 191 -5.39 36.96 6.22
CA PRO A 191 -4.33 37.32 5.27
C PRO A 191 -3.28 36.19 5.07
N LEU A 192 -2.88 35.49 6.14
CA LEU A 192 -1.91 34.41 6.04
C LEU A 192 -2.49 33.19 5.32
N VAL A 193 -3.76 32.83 5.61
CA VAL A 193 -4.48 31.79 4.87
C VAL A 193 -4.62 32.17 3.40
N TYR A 194 -5.01 33.39 3.12
CA TYR A 194 -5.17 33.90 1.75
C TYR A 194 -3.87 33.83 0.96
N GLU A 195 -2.75 34.24 1.56
CA GLU A 195 -1.43 34.17 0.93
C GLU A 195 -1.01 32.72 0.64
N ARG A 196 -1.26 31.78 1.55
CA ARG A 196 -1.01 30.35 1.33
C ARG A 196 -1.84 29.80 0.17
N VAL A 197 -3.12 30.19 0.07
CA VAL A 197 -4.00 29.82 -1.06
C VAL A 197 -3.48 30.39 -2.38
N ARG A 198 -2.99 31.64 -2.39
CA ARG A 198 -2.39 32.27 -3.56
C ARG A 198 -1.15 31.49 -4.04
N ARG A 199 -0.24 31.16 -3.11
CA ARG A 199 0.97 30.34 -3.41
C ARG A 199 0.61 28.94 -3.88
N CYS A 200 -0.43 28.34 -3.34
CA CYS A 200 -0.94 27.05 -3.80
C CYS A 200 -1.40 27.14 -5.27
N LYS A 201 -2.09 28.20 -5.65
CA LYS A 201 -2.49 28.45 -7.04
C LYS A 201 -1.27 28.52 -7.95
N GLU A 202 -0.28 29.35 -7.62
CA GLU A 202 0.95 29.50 -8.38
C GLU A 202 1.73 28.18 -8.52
N SER A 203 1.85 27.42 -7.44
CA SER A 203 2.49 26.09 -7.46
C SER A 203 1.80 25.13 -8.41
N ARG A 204 0.47 25.14 -8.46
CA ARG A 204 -0.30 24.30 -9.37
C ARG A 204 -0.22 24.75 -10.83
N GLU A 205 -0.26 26.06 -11.09
CA GLU A 205 -0.10 26.65 -12.43
C GLU A 205 1.24 26.27 -13.05
N ASN A 206 2.31 26.31 -12.24
CA ASN A 206 3.68 25.99 -12.64
C ASN A 206 4.01 24.50 -12.64
N SER A 207 3.06 23.61 -12.29
CA SER A 207 3.32 22.16 -12.24
C SER A 207 3.59 21.59 -13.63
N VAL A 208 4.61 20.76 -13.77
CA VAL A 208 4.89 19.99 -15.00
C VAL A 208 3.78 19.00 -15.33
N ALA A 209 3.03 18.55 -14.33
CA ALA A 209 1.94 17.59 -14.47
C ALA A 209 0.63 18.28 -14.86
N ALA A 210 0.17 18.07 -16.09
CA ALA A 210 -1.10 18.64 -16.58
C ALA A 210 -2.31 18.28 -15.69
N GLY A 211 -2.30 17.09 -15.07
CA GLY A 211 -3.32 16.65 -14.13
C GLY A 211 -3.39 17.50 -12.85
N ILE A 212 -2.29 18.16 -12.46
CA ILE A 212 -2.25 19.06 -11.30
C ILE A 212 -2.67 20.47 -11.70
N ARG A 213 -2.26 20.97 -12.86
CA ARG A 213 -2.58 22.32 -13.31
C ARG A 213 -4.08 22.64 -13.32
N LYS A 214 -4.93 21.64 -13.62
CA LYS A 214 -6.40 21.83 -13.59
C LYS A 214 -6.96 22.22 -12.22
N PHE A 215 -6.26 21.90 -11.12
CA PHE A 215 -6.67 22.25 -9.77
C PHE A 215 -6.25 23.66 -9.35
N ALA A 216 -5.55 24.42 -10.20
CA ALA A 216 -5.25 25.82 -9.96
C ALA A 216 -6.53 26.71 -9.92
N ALA A 217 -7.62 26.25 -10.52
CA ALA A 217 -8.92 26.91 -10.45
C ALA A 217 -9.56 26.85 -9.04
N THR A 218 -9.17 25.89 -8.21
CA THR A 218 -9.67 25.68 -6.84
C THR A 218 -8.53 25.57 -5.83
N PRO A 219 -7.69 26.63 -5.69
CA PRO A 219 -6.43 26.53 -4.95
C PRO A 219 -6.59 26.34 -3.45
N MET A 220 -7.74 26.71 -2.89
CA MET A 220 -8.08 26.54 -1.48
C MET A 220 -8.44 25.08 -1.12
N LEU A 221 -8.75 24.23 -2.11
CA LEU A 221 -9.18 22.86 -1.89
C LEU A 221 -8.03 21.88 -2.14
N PHE A 222 -8.02 20.77 -1.41
CA PHE A 222 -7.18 19.63 -1.78
C PHE A 222 -7.59 19.11 -3.16
N ALA A 223 -6.63 18.67 -3.97
CA ALA A 223 -6.86 18.18 -5.33
C ALA A 223 -7.79 16.96 -5.37
N GLN A 224 -7.64 16.07 -4.40
CA GLN A 224 -8.60 14.98 -4.15
C GLN A 224 -9.08 15.06 -2.71
N ARG A 225 -10.40 15.01 -2.53
CA ARG A 225 -11.06 15.01 -1.23
C ARG A 225 -11.86 13.71 -1.12
N THR A 226 -11.47 12.92 -0.15
CA THR A 226 -12.08 11.61 0.17
C THR A 226 -12.43 11.51 1.65
N GLN A 227 -12.39 12.67 2.35
CA GLN A 227 -12.60 12.73 3.79
C GLN A 227 -14.00 12.24 4.17
N PRO A 228 -14.11 11.21 5.04
CA PRO A 228 -15.38 10.79 5.59
C PRO A 228 -15.99 11.86 6.48
N VAL A 229 -17.32 11.91 6.50
CA VAL A 229 -18.09 12.86 7.32
C VAL A 229 -18.92 12.08 8.32
N GLY A 230 -18.99 12.56 9.55
CA GLY A 230 -19.90 12.12 10.60
C GLY A 230 -19.43 10.93 11.44
N ASN A 231 -18.84 9.90 10.83
CA ASN A 231 -18.46 8.68 11.54
C ASN A 231 -16.93 8.47 11.54
N PRO A 232 -16.36 7.85 12.59
CA PRO A 232 -14.99 7.36 12.57
C PRO A 232 -14.77 6.39 11.41
N TYR A 233 -13.54 6.34 10.94
CA TYR A 233 -13.12 5.49 9.84
C TYR A 233 -11.79 4.78 10.15
N ILE A 234 -11.53 3.66 9.51
CA ILE A 234 -10.25 2.95 9.68
C ILE A 234 -9.20 3.58 8.78
N ILE A 235 -8.02 3.85 9.36
CA ILE A 235 -6.80 4.25 8.66
C ILE A 235 -5.88 3.05 8.47
N ILE A 236 -5.26 2.94 7.30
CA ILE A 236 -4.33 1.89 6.92
C ILE A 236 -3.08 2.51 6.31
N PRO A 237 -1.92 2.47 6.97
CA PRO A 237 -0.65 2.88 6.36
C PRO A 237 -0.33 2.02 5.14
N ARG A 238 0.03 2.68 4.03
CA ARG A 238 0.43 1.98 2.81
C ARG A 238 1.75 1.22 2.95
N HIS A 239 2.60 1.65 3.89
CA HIS A 239 3.88 1.03 4.18
C HIS A 239 3.96 0.66 5.66
N SER A 240 4.46 -0.52 5.95
CA SER A 240 4.67 -1.01 7.31
C SER A 240 5.90 -1.91 7.35
N SER A 241 6.70 -1.80 8.41
CA SER A 241 7.89 -2.63 8.60
C SER A 241 7.55 -4.11 8.61
N GLN A 242 8.40 -4.91 7.95
CA GLN A 242 8.29 -6.38 7.98
C GLN A 242 8.43 -6.97 9.39
N THR A 243 9.07 -6.25 10.30
CA THR A 243 9.27 -6.69 11.69
C THR A 243 7.99 -6.60 12.53
N ARG A 244 7.00 -5.84 12.06
CA ARG A 244 5.71 -5.77 12.75
C ARG A 244 4.90 -7.03 12.51
N ARG A 245 4.41 -7.63 13.61
CA ARG A 245 3.51 -8.77 13.53
C ARG A 245 2.20 -8.43 12.84
N TYR A 246 1.69 -7.21 13.05
CA TYR A 246 0.46 -6.68 12.47
C TYR A 246 0.73 -5.34 11.79
N VAL A 247 0.11 -5.11 10.64
CA VAL A 247 0.01 -3.76 10.09
C VAL A 247 -0.87 -2.95 11.04
N PRO A 248 -0.44 -1.77 11.49
CA PRO A 248 -1.21 -0.98 12.43
C PRO A 248 -2.41 -0.34 11.72
N PHE A 249 -3.57 -0.94 11.92
CA PHE A 249 -4.87 -0.35 11.57
C PHE A 249 -5.45 0.30 12.81
N GLY A 250 -6.30 1.32 12.65
CA GLY A 250 -6.97 1.95 13.77
C GLY A 250 -8.11 2.84 13.32
N PHE A 251 -8.97 3.19 14.26
CA PHE A 251 -10.03 4.16 14.03
C PHE A 251 -9.53 5.59 14.22
N VAL A 252 -9.99 6.49 13.37
CA VAL A 252 -9.68 7.92 13.42
C VAL A 252 -10.96 8.72 13.35
N SER A 253 -11.02 9.84 14.11
CA SER A 253 -12.14 10.78 14.10
C SER A 253 -12.28 11.42 12.71
N PRO A 254 -13.52 11.70 12.25
CA PRO A 254 -13.75 12.43 11.00
C PRO A 254 -13.17 13.86 11.01
N ASP A 255 -12.86 14.42 12.18
CA ASP A 255 -12.21 15.72 12.31
C ASP A 255 -10.72 15.73 11.93
N VAL A 256 -10.10 14.56 11.88
CA VAL A 256 -8.71 14.40 11.46
C VAL A 256 -8.66 14.16 9.97
N ILE A 257 -7.92 14.98 9.26
CA ILE A 257 -7.72 14.81 7.83
C ILE A 257 -6.58 13.81 7.60
N VAL A 258 -6.72 12.93 6.60
CA VAL A 258 -5.65 11.99 6.24
C VAL A 258 -5.20 12.21 4.80
N ASN A 259 -3.89 12.10 4.55
CA ASN A 259 -3.34 12.25 3.20
C ASN A 259 -3.25 10.90 2.46
N ASP A 260 -2.86 10.93 1.19
CA ASP A 260 -2.77 9.76 0.29
C ASP A 260 -1.58 8.82 0.56
N ALA A 261 -0.78 9.10 1.60
CA ALA A 261 0.20 8.13 2.13
C ALA A 261 -0.47 7.00 2.92
N VAL A 262 -1.76 7.13 3.22
CA VAL A 262 -2.59 6.12 3.86
C VAL A 262 -3.79 5.77 2.98
N GLN A 263 -4.41 4.64 3.30
CA GLN A 263 -5.71 4.23 2.79
C GLN A 263 -6.73 4.29 3.92
N ILE A 264 -8.01 4.41 3.59
CA ILE A 264 -9.08 4.50 4.58
C ILE A 264 -10.26 3.62 4.20
N ILE A 265 -11.00 3.18 5.21
CA ILE A 265 -12.29 2.50 5.04
C ILE A 265 -13.34 3.36 5.72
N PRO A 266 -14.12 4.14 4.95
CA PRO A 266 -15.27 4.88 5.48
C PRO A 266 -16.34 3.94 6.05
N ASN A 267 -17.01 4.37 7.12
CA ASN A 267 -18.10 3.61 7.76
C ASN A 267 -17.73 2.18 8.19
N ALA A 268 -16.45 1.95 8.49
CA ALA A 268 -15.97 0.67 8.96
C ALA A 268 -16.53 0.35 10.36
N THR A 269 -16.80 -0.93 10.59
CA THR A 269 -17.30 -1.45 11.87
C THR A 269 -16.19 -2.13 12.66
N LEU A 270 -16.42 -2.43 13.93
CA LEU A 270 -15.53 -3.27 14.75
C LEU A 270 -15.33 -4.66 14.13
N TYR A 271 -16.33 -5.18 13.44
CA TYR A 271 -16.19 -6.43 12.69
C TYR A 271 -15.14 -6.30 11.58
N ASP A 272 -15.22 -5.23 10.78
CA ASP A 272 -14.24 -4.99 9.72
C ASP A 272 -12.81 -4.88 10.29
N PHE A 273 -12.66 -4.14 11.39
CA PHE A 273 -11.39 -4.02 12.09
C PHE A 273 -10.88 -5.37 12.60
N GLY A 274 -11.74 -6.15 13.26
CA GLY A 274 -11.36 -7.46 13.81
C GLY A 274 -10.91 -8.44 12.74
N VAL A 275 -11.58 -8.46 11.60
CA VAL A 275 -11.19 -9.30 10.44
C VAL A 275 -9.84 -8.84 9.89
N LEU A 276 -9.65 -7.54 9.68
CA LEU A 276 -8.44 -6.98 9.08
C LEU A 276 -7.20 -7.14 9.97
N ILE A 277 -7.36 -7.04 11.30
CA ILE A 277 -6.24 -7.23 12.24
C ILE A 277 -5.98 -8.72 12.56
N SER A 278 -6.77 -9.63 12.02
CA SER A 278 -6.62 -11.06 12.28
C SER A 278 -5.33 -11.65 11.70
N ASN A 279 -4.86 -12.74 12.31
CA ASN A 279 -3.73 -13.52 11.77
C ASN A 279 -4.00 -14.04 10.34
N VAL A 280 -5.25 -14.35 10.00
CA VAL A 280 -5.64 -14.82 8.66
C VAL A 280 -5.40 -13.74 7.61
N HIS A 281 -5.91 -12.52 7.87
CA HIS A 281 -5.68 -11.40 6.97
C HIS A 281 -4.18 -11.02 6.88
N MET A 282 -3.45 -11.07 8.00
CA MET A 282 -2.01 -10.81 8.00
C MET A 282 -1.23 -11.87 7.21
N ALA A 283 -1.61 -13.14 7.28
CA ALA A 283 -1.00 -14.20 6.47
C ALA A 283 -1.26 -13.98 4.98
N TRP A 284 -2.50 -13.69 4.61
CA TRP A 284 -2.87 -13.31 3.24
C TRP A 284 -2.05 -12.12 2.74
N MET A 285 -2.06 -11.03 3.50
CA MET A 285 -1.32 -9.80 3.15
C MET A 285 0.16 -10.08 2.93
N ARG A 286 0.81 -10.84 3.82
CA ARG A 286 2.23 -11.20 3.69
C ARG A 286 2.52 -12.02 2.43
N ALA A 287 1.60 -12.87 2.02
CA ALA A 287 1.75 -13.70 0.83
C ALA A 287 1.66 -12.88 -0.46
N VAL A 288 0.66 -11.98 -0.58
CA VAL A 288 0.30 -11.36 -1.87
C VAL A 288 0.73 -9.90 -2.03
N CYS A 289 1.07 -9.19 -0.94
CA CYS A 289 1.42 -7.77 -1.04
C CYS A 289 2.74 -7.53 -1.76
N GLY A 290 2.87 -6.38 -2.39
CA GLY A 290 4.17 -5.87 -2.83
C GLY A 290 5.03 -5.45 -1.64
N ARG A 291 6.32 -5.22 -1.90
CA ARG A 291 7.28 -4.73 -0.89
C ARG A 291 8.09 -3.57 -1.45
N ILE A 292 8.60 -2.74 -0.54
CA ILE A 292 9.66 -1.78 -0.83
C ILE A 292 10.85 -2.20 0.03
N LYS A 293 11.91 -2.69 -0.62
CA LYS A 293 12.97 -3.45 0.05
C LYS A 293 12.37 -4.68 0.75
N SER A 294 12.34 -4.69 2.07
CA SER A 294 11.69 -5.76 2.88
C SER A 294 10.31 -5.37 3.41
N ASP A 295 10.00 -4.08 3.52
CA ASP A 295 8.80 -3.56 4.15
C ASP A 295 7.55 -3.79 3.31
N TYR A 296 6.44 -4.10 3.96
CA TYR A 296 5.16 -4.35 3.30
C TYR A 296 4.60 -3.10 2.65
N ARG A 297 4.19 -3.21 1.39
CA ARG A 297 3.41 -2.20 0.68
C ARG A 297 1.97 -2.68 0.57
N TYR A 298 1.16 -2.34 1.55
CA TYR A 298 -0.25 -2.69 1.54
C TYR A 298 -0.98 -1.98 0.39
N SER A 299 -1.63 -2.75 -0.47
CA SER A 299 -2.40 -2.24 -1.62
C SER A 299 -3.85 -2.67 -1.51
N LYS A 300 -4.79 -1.72 -1.64
CA LYS A 300 -6.21 -2.05 -1.71
C LYS A 300 -6.53 -2.96 -2.89
N ASP A 301 -5.87 -2.74 -4.02
CA ASP A 301 -6.22 -3.40 -5.29
C ASP A 301 -5.76 -4.87 -5.34
N VAL A 302 -4.67 -5.21 -4.63
CA VAL A 302 -4.14 -6.58 -4.56
C VAL A 302 -4.54 -7.25 -3.25
N VAL A 303 -4.37 -6.58 -2.11
CA VAL A 303 -4.57 -7.20 -0.80
C VAL A 303 -6.03 -7.17 -0.38
N TYR A 304 -6.62 -5.97 -0.21
CA TYR A 304 -7.95 -5.80 0.33
C TYR A 304 -9.05 -6.32 -0.59
N ASN A 305 -9.01 -5.90 -1.85
CA ASN A 305 -10.07 -6.21 -2.82
C ASN A 305 -10.11 -7.69 -3.23
N ASN A 306 -9.03 -8.43 -3.01
CA ASN A 306 -8.97 -9.87 -3.28
C ASN A 306 -9.10 -10.74 -2.04
N PHE A 307 -9.16 -10.16 -0.84
CA PHE A 307 -9.31 -10.93 0.38
C PHE A 307 -10.67 -11.63 0.43
N PRO A 308 -10.70 -12.95 0.68
CA PRO A 308 -11.95 -13.71 0.80
C PRO A 308 -12.52 -13.50 2.21
N TRP A 309 -13.34 -12.48 2.36
CA TRP A 309 -13.97 -12.17 3.64
C TRP A 309 -14.86 -13.31 4.13
N PRO A 310 -14.82 -13.63 5.43
CA PRO A 310 -15.68 -14.66 5.99
C PRO A 310 -17.16 -14.24 5.96
N THR A 311 -18.04 -15.23 5.92
CA THR A 311 -19.48 -15.06 6.06
C THR A 311 -19.91 -15.59 7.45
N PRO A 312 -19.79 -14.78 8.53
CA PRO A 312 -20.06 -15.25 9.88
C PRO A 312 -21.53 -15.35 10.18
N THR A 313 -21.88 -16.20 11.14
CA THR A 313 -23.18 -16.12 11.84
C THR A 313 -23.23 -14.85 12.70
N ALA A 314 -24.41 -14.45 13.16
CA ALA A 314 -24.55 -13.30 14.07
C ALA A 314 -23.74 -13.47 15.36
N GLU A 315 -23.69 -14.68 15.92
CA GLU A 315 -22.89 -14.99 17.11
C GLU A 315 -21.39 -14.85 16.85
N GLN A 316 -20.90 -15.39 15.74
CA GLN A 316 -19.49 -15.28 15.35
C GLN A 316 -19.09 -13.82 15.11
N LYS A 317 -19.95 -13.05 14.46
CA LYS A 317 -19.74 -11.62 14.25
C LYS A 317 -19.62 -10.88 15.58
N GLY A 318 -20.54 -11.11 16.52
CA GLY A 318 -20.50 -10.51 17.86
C GLY A 318 -19.21 -10.85 18.63
N LYS A 319 -18.74 -12.10 18.55
CA LYS A 319 -17.45 -12.51 19.17
C LYS A 319 -16.26 -11.77 18.56
N ILE A 320 -16.23 -11.60 17.23
CA ILE A 320 -15.18 -10.84 16.53
C ILE A 320 -15.20 -9.37 16.98
N GLU A 321 -16.38 -8.75 17.04
CA GLU A 321 -16.54 -7.35 17.48
C GLU A 321 -16.12 -7.16 18.93
N GLN A 322 -16.49 -8.07 19.83
CA GLN A 322 -16.07 -8.04 21.23
C GLN A 322 -14.56 -8.17 21.38
N THR A 323 -13.92 -9.07 20.62
CA THR A 323 -12.46 -9.23 20.65
C THR A 323 -11.78 -8.02 20.07
N ALA A 324 -12.32 -7.45 18.99
CA ALA A 324 -11.79 -6.25 18.34
C ALA A 324 -11.86 -5.02 19.25
N GLN A 325 -12.88 -4.92 20.11
CA GLN A 325 -13.01 -3.83 21.09
C GLN A 325 -11.96 -3.88 22.19
N ALA A 326 -11.35 -5.05 22.44
CA ALA A 326 -10.33 -5.23 23.46
C ALA A 326 -8.89 -4.88 22.96
N ILE A 327 -8.73 -4.61 21.66
CA ILE A 327 -7.46 -4.20 21.04
C ILE A 327 -7.30 -2.68 21.11
#